data_b87ec7ca4682fc2b4f000e6d1c168aa7
#
_entry.id   b87ec7ca4682fc2b4f000e6d1c168aa7
#
_cell.length_a   1.000
_cell.length_b   1.000
_cell.length_c   1.000
_cell.angle_alpha   90.00
_cell.angle_beta   90.00
_cell.angle_gamma   90.00
#
_symmetry.space_group_name_H-M   'P 1'
#
loop_
_entity.id
_entity.type
_entity.pdbx_description
1 polymer ?
#
loop_
_entity_poly.entity_id
_entity_poly.type
_entity_poly.pdbx_seq_one_letter_code
_entity_poly.pdbx_strand_id
1 'polypeptide(L)'
;MSFDNYKFVLKTCASSENEVTGEDIDLEDRFECDLKGVDLKEGVSLFSPRKEEWKQYGIEKLIFPDFNFKVLEVHKDGVILETSFQYSSYSSQFKISYAEPKHSETFWFGRYSYSFTLTLEKR
;
A
#
# COMPACT_ATOMS: atom_id res chain seq x y z
N MET A 1 13.92 -20.69 -1.01
CA MET A 1 12.80 -20.63 -0.07
C MET A 1 11.68 -19.87 -0.72
N SER A 2 10.49 -20.41 -0.63
CA SER A 2 9.34 -19.93 -1.39
C SER A 2 8.41 -19.13 -0.47
N PHE A 3 7.80 -18.07 -1.01
CA PHE A 3 6.76 -17.31 -0.33
C PHE A 3 5.37 -17.93 -0.52
N ASP A 4 5.28 -19.16 -1.02
CA ASP A 4 4.00 -19.82 -1.34
C ASP A 4 3.06 -20.00 -0.15
N ASN A 5 3.58 -20.01 1.06
CA ASN A 5 2.77 -20.15 2.28
C ASN A 5 2.40 -18.80 2.88
N TYR A 6 2.59 -17.73 2.16
CA TYR A 6 2.39 -16.36 2.62
C TYR A 6 1.47 -15.58 1.72
N LYS A 7 0.94 -14.51 2.27
CA LYS A 7 0.20 -13.47 1.54
C LYS A 7 0.63 -12.10 2.04
N PHE A 8 0.50 -11.08 1.21
CA PHE A 8 0.58 -9.70 1.65
C PHE A 8 -0.82 -9.19 1.99
N VAL A 9 -0.94 -8.49 3.10
CA VAL A 9 -2.15 -7.79 3.49
C VAL A 9 -1.83 -6.30 3.53
N LEU A 10 -2.54 -5.53 2.73
CA LEU A 10 -2.41 -4.08 2.66
C LEU A 10 -3.64 -3.45 3.32
N LYS A 11 -3.41 -2.70 4.39
CA LYS A 11 -4.44 -1.86 5.00
C LYS A 11 -4.13 -0.42 4.68
N THR A 12 -5.10 0.31 4.16
CA THR A 12 -4.95 1.70 3.79
C THR A 12 -5.93 2.56 4.57
N CYS A 13 -5.51 3.78 4.88
CA CYS A 13 -6.37 4.77 5.50
C CYS A 13 -6.13 6.12 4.80
N ALA A 14 -7.20 6.74 4.34
CA ALA A 14 -7.19 8.08 3.80
C ALA A 14 -8.04 8.97 4.69
N SER A 15 -7.48 10.08 5.13
CA SER A 15 -8.12 11.00 6.06
C SER A 15 -8.14 12.40 5.48
N SER A 16 -9.25 13.09 5.65
CA SER A 16 -9.41 14.48 5.20
C SER A 16 -10.18 15.27 6.25
N GLU A 17 -9.70 16.46 6.59
CA GLU A 17 -10.41 17.39 7.44
C GLU A 17 -11.32 18.29 6.60
N ASN A 18 -12.62 18.31 6.91
CA ASN A 18 -13.56 19.22 6.27
C ASN A 18 -13.61 20.54 7.06
N GLU A 19 -13.05 21.61 6.51
CA GLU A 19 -12.99 22.91 7.17
C GLU A 19 -14.35 23.59 7.36
N VAL A 20 -15.30 23.29 6.51
CA VAL A 20 -16.63 23.93 6.59
C VAL A 20 -17.47 23.34 7.69
N THR A 21 -17.41 22.03 7.88
CA THR A 21 -18.22 21.32 8.88
C THR A 21 -17.43 20.92 10.11
N GLY A 22 -16.09 20.93 10.03
CA GLY A 22 -15.21 20.43 11.09
C GLY A 22 -15.22 18.90 11.19
N GLU A 23 -15.87 18.22 10.27
CA GLU A 23 -15.92 16.76 10.26
C GLU A 23 -14.69 16.17 9.58
N ASP A 24 -14.12 15.15 10.20
CA ASP A 24 -13.06 14.35 9.61
C ASP A 24 -13.67 13.21 8.81
N ILE A 25 -13.16 12.99 7.61
CA ILE A 25 -13.54 11.87 6.78
C ILE A 25 -12.39 10.87 6.80
N ASP A 26 -12.64 9.67 7.33
CA ASP A 26 -11.70 8.58 7.37
C ASP A 26 -12.20 7.44 6.48
N LEU A 27 -11.38 7.04 5.51
CA LEU A 27 -11.67 5.91 4.65
C LEU A 27 -10.62 4.83 4.89
N GLU A 28 -11.07 3.68 5.35
CA GLU A 28 -10.22 2.52 5.55
C GLU A 28 -10.54 1.45 4.53
N ASP A 29 -9.51 0.78 4.04
CA ASP A 29 -9.67 -0.34 3.13
C ASP A 29 -8.63 -1.42 3.41
N ARG A 30 -8.90 -2.63 2.90
CA ARG A 30 -8.04 -3.78 3.11
C ARG A 30 -7.97 -4.60 1.82
N PHE A 31 -6.75 -4.89 1.40
CA PHE A 31 -6.49 -5.68 0.20
C PHE A 31 -5.58 -6.85 0.54
N GLU A 32 -5.76 -7.96 -0.14
CA GLU A 32 -4.91 -9.13 0.03
C GLU A 32 -4.29 -9.54 -1.30
N CYS A 33 -3.05 -9.97 -1.26
CA CYS A 33 -2.33 -10.54 -2.40
C CYS A 33 -1.73 -11.88 -1.99
N ASP A 34 -2.34 -12.96 -2.48
CA ASP A 34 -1.85 -14.31 -2.23
C ASP A 34 -0.57 -14.55 -3.05
N LEU A 35 0.47 -15.02 -2.39
CA LEU A 35 1.76 -15.26 -3.03
C LEU A 35 1.95 -16.67 -3.55
N LYS A 36 0.96 -17.55 -3.36
CA LYS A 36 1.02 -18.91 -3.89
C LYS A 36 1.06 -18.91 -5.42
N GLY A 37 2.08 -19.51 -5.97
CA GLY A 37 2.27 -19.55 -7.41
C GLY A 37 2.68 -18.24 -8.06
N VAL A 38 2.94 -17.20 -7.27
CA VAL A 38 3.44 -15.92 -7.75
C VAL A 38 4.96 -15.97 -7.84
N ASP A 39 5.50 -15.68 -9.02
CA ASP A 39 6.92 -15.56 -9.22
C ASP A 39 7.39 -14.17 -8.80
N LEU A 40 7.78 -14.03 -7.52
CA LEU A 40 8.31 -12.79 -7.01
C LEU A 40 9.71 -12.56 -7.55
N LYS A 41 9.87 -11.51 -8.33
CA LYS A 41 11.15 -11.10 -8.91
C LYS A 41 11.17 -9.60 -9.11
N GLU A 42 12.37 -9.06 -9.34
CA GLU A 42 12.56 -7.66 -9.66
C GLU A 42 11.62 -7.21 -10.79
N GLY A 43 10.96 -6.10 -10.58
CA GLY A 43 10.05 -5.49 -11.54
C GLY A 43 8.58 -5.88 -11.41
N VAL A 44 8.25 -6.92 -10.63
CA VAL A 44 6.85 -7.30 -10.40
C VAL A 44 6.16 -6.26 -9.54
N SER A 45 4.97 -5.85 -9.94
CA SER A 45 4.12 -4.94 -9.18
C SER A 45 3.05 -5.69 -8.43
N LEU A 46 2.91 -5.38 -7.15
CA LEU A 46 1.86 -5.92 -6.26
C LEU A 46 0.81 -4.84 -6.04
N PHE A 47 -0.44 -5.24 -5.94
CA PHE A 47 -1.57 -4.33 -5.71
C PHE A 47 -1.69 -3.27 -6.81
N SER A 48 -2.13 -3.67 -7.99
CA SER A 48 -2.39 -2.76 -9.12
C SER A 48 -3.31 -1.60 -8.72
N PRO A 49 -3.13 -0.42 -9.31
CA PRO A 49 -3.94 0.76 -8.99
C PRO A 49 -5.43 0.48 -9.07
N ARG A 50 -6.16 0.85 -8.03
CA ARG A 50 -7.61 0.59 -7.93
C ARG A 50 -8.42 1.88 -7.88
N LYS A 51 -8.14 2.79 -8.80
CA LYS A 51 -8.80 4.09 -8.89
C LYS A 51 -10.32 4.01 -8.90
N GLU A 52 -10.87 2.98 -9.53
CA GLU A 52 -12.31 2.82 -9.66
C GLU A 52 -12.99 2.46 -8.35
N GLU A 53 -12.31 1.75 -7.46
CA GLU A 53 -12.85 1.41 -6.14
C GLU A 53 -13.00 2.64 -5.25
N TRP A 54 -12.15 3.65 -5.44
CA TRP A 54 -12.21 4.89 -4.68
C TRP A 54 -13.33 5.81 -5.15
N LYS A 55 -13.73 5.75 -6.42
CA LYS A 55 -14.82 6.55 -6.99
C LYS A 55 -16.16 6.27 -6.31
N GLN A 56 -16.39 5.05 -5.84
CA GLN A 56 -17.62 4.66 -5.17
C GLN A 56 -17.87 5.45 -3.87
N TYR A 57 -16.82 6.01 -3.29
CA TYR A 57 -16.91 6.81 -2.07
C TYR A 57 -17.18 8.30 -2.33
N GLY A 58 -17.41 8.68 -3.58
CA GLY A 58 -17.70 10.06 -3.95
C GLY A 58 -16.52 11.01 -3.84
N ILE A 59 -15.30 10.48 -3.79
CA ILE A 59 -14.11 11.27 -3.54
C ILE A 59 -13.31 11.48 -4.83
N GLU A 60 -13.98 11.83 -5.89
CA GLU A 60 -13.35 12.05 -7.20
C GLU A 60 -12.36 13.22 -7.22
N LYS A 61 -12.48 14.12 -6.25
CA LYS A 61 -11.63 15.32 -6.13
C LYS A 61 -10.40 15.12 -5.26
N LEU A 62 -10.29 14.00 -4.57
CA LEU A 62 -9.13 13.70 -3.76
C LEU A 62 -8.07 13.01 -4.61
N ILE A 63 -6.84 13.46 -4.46
CA ILE A 63 -5.69 12.81 -5.06
C ILE A 63 -5.38 11.59 -4.20
N PHE A 64 -5.82 10.43 -4.65
CA PHE A 64 -5.48 9.19 -3.97
C PHE A 64 -4.14 8.67 -4.49
N PRO A 65 -3.26 8.27 -3.59
CA PRO A 65 -2.06 7.57 -4.03
C PRO A 65 -2.45 6.23 -4.65
N ASP A 66 -1.89 5.93 -5.81
CA ASP A 66 -1.93 4.60 -6.35
C ASP A 66 -0.96 3.77 -5.51
N PHE A 67 -1.49 3.01 -4.54
CA PHE A 67 -0.66 2.14 -3.72
C PHE A 67 -0.13 0.98 -4.57
N ASN A 68 0.89 1.27 -5.33
CA ASN A 68 1.58 0.29 -6.16
C ASN A 68 2.91 -0.05 -5.49
N PHE A 69 3.12 -1.32 -5.21
CA PHE A 69 4.34 -1.81 -4.58
C PHE A 69 5.15 -2.59 -5.61
N LYS A 70 6.25 -2.01 -6.04
CA LYS A 70 7.14 -2.63 -7.00
C LYS A 70 8.21 -3.42 -6.25
N VAL A 71 8.41 -4.67 -6.66
CA VAL A 71 9.49 -5.50 -6.12
C VAL A 71 10.81 -5.02 -6.71
N LEU A 72 11.73 -4.60 -5.85
CA LEU A 72 13.08 -4.18 -6.25
C LEU A 72 14.07 -5.32 -6.13
N GLU A 73 14.04 -6.07 -5.05
CA GLU A 73 14.92 -7.19 -4.80
C GLU A 73 14.19 -8.27 -4.01
N VAL A 74 14.56 -9.52 -4.25
CA VAL A 74 14.07 -10.68 -3.51
C VAL A 74 15.23 -11.34 -2.80
N HIS A 75 15.11 -11.50 -1.49
CA HIS A 75 16.09 -12.18 -0.63
C HIS A 75 15.47 -13.45 -0.04
N LYS A 76 16.30 -14.33 0.53
CA LYS A 76 15.84 -15.57 1.15
C LYS A 76 14.86 -15.32 2.32
N ASP A 77 15.05 -14.21 3.03
CA ASP A 77 14.30 -13.87 4.23
C ASP A 77 13.23 -12.78 4.02
N GLY A 78 13.19 -12.18 2.84
CA GLY A 78 12.25 -11.10 2.59
C GLY A 78 12.38 -10.45 1.21
N VAL A 79 11.67 -9.36 1.03
CA VAL A 79 11.64 -8.60 -0.22
C VAL A 79 11.84 -7.13 0.06
N ILE A 80 12.52 -6.43 -0.86
CA ILE A 80 12.62 -4.98 -0.86
C ILE A 80 11.59 -4.45 -1.85
N LEU A 81 10.74 -3.55 -1.38
CA LEU A 81 9.63 -2.99 -2.13
C LEU A 81 9.79 -1.47 -2.23
N GLU A 82 9.27 -0.92 -3.32
CA GLU A 82 9.14 0.52 -3.51
C GLU A 82 7.67 0.87 -3.69
N THR A 83 7.19 1.82 -2.92
CA THR A 83 5.89 2.43 -3.16
C THR A 83 6.08 3.84 -3.68
N SER A 84 5.25 4.24 -4.64
CA SER A 84 5.27 5.57 -5.23
C SER A 84 3.85 6.10 -5.43
N PHE A 85 3.71 7.41 -5.52
CA PHE A 85 2.44 8.05 -5.75
C PHE A 85 2.41 8.66 -7.15
N GLN A 86 1.31 8.45 -7.86
CA GLN A 86 1.17 8.85 -9.25
C GLN A 86 1.34 10.35 -9.49
N TYR A 87 0.95 11.17 -8.51
CA TYR A 87 0.95 12.64 -8.65
C TYR A 87 2.00 13.33 -7.78
N SER A 88 2.95 12.58 -7.27
CA SER A 88 4.00 13.08 -6.40
C SER A 88 5.35 12.50 -6.82
N SER A 89 6.40 13.27 -6.61
CA SER A 89 7.77 12.78 -6.76
C SER A 89 8.20 11.89 -5.60
N TYR A 90 7.30 11.68 -4.64
CA TYR A 90 7.60 10.88 -3.46
C TYR A 90 7.65 9.40 -3.77
N SER A 91 8.70 8.74 -3.31
CA SER A 91 8.81 7.30 -3.30
C SER A 91 9.47 6.84 -2.02
N SER A 92 9.13 5.65 -1.56
CA SER A 92 9.70 5.05 -0.37
C SER A 92 10.11 3.62 -0.65
N GLN A 93 11.29 3.23 -0.17
CA GLN A 93 11.80 1.89 -0.27
C GLN A 93 11.90 1.28 1.12
N PHE A 94 11.49 0.03 1.26
CA PHE A 94 11.50 -0.66 2.54
C PHE A 94 11.63 -2.16 2.33
N LYS A 95 12.09 -2.85 3.37
CA LYS A 95 12.20 -4.31 3.37
C LYS A 95 11.12 -4.92 4.28
N ILE A 96 10.43 -5.93 3.78
CA ILE A 96 9.58 -6.80 4.58
C ILE A 96 10.23 -8.18 4.62
N SER A 97 10.40 -8.71 5.81
CA SER A 97 11.04 -10.00 6.03
C SER A 97 10.25 -10.85 7.03
N TYR A 98 10.64 -12.11 7.16
CA TYR A 98 10.02 -12.98 8.15
C TYR A 98 10.24 -12.49 9.59
N ALA A 99 11.37 -11.83 9.86
CA ALA A 99 11.67 -11.26 11.16
C ALA A 99 10.95 -9.93 11.39
N GLU A 100 10.78 -9.14 10.34
CA GLU A 100 10.07 -7.85 10.38
C GLU A 100 8.99 -7.86 9.30
N PRO A 101 7.85 -8.51 9.57
CA PRO A 101 6.84 -8.75 8.54
C PRO A 101 5.90 -7.57 8.26
N LYS A 102 6.09 -6.45 8.94
CA LYS A 102 5.16 -5.33 8.88
C LYS A 102 5.89 -4.02 8.63
N HIS A 103 5.34 -3.19 7.75
CA HIS A 103 5.83 -1.84 7.50
C HIS A 103 4.65 -0.87 7.37
N SER A 104 4.75 0.28 8.03
CA SER A 104 3.72 1.32 7.98
C SER A 104 4.35 2.67 7.67
N GLU A 105 3.65 3.47 6.87
CA GLU A 105 4.04 4.85 6.59
C GLU A 105 2.80 5.74 6.52
N THR A 106 2.98 7.02 6.86
CA THR A 106 1.94 8.04 6.75
C THR A 106 2.48 9.22 5.97
N PHE A 107 1.69 9.72 5.02
CA PHE A 107 2.04 10.83 4.15
C PHE A 107 1.02 11.94 4.31
N TRP A 108 1.51 13.18 4.32
CA TRP A 108 0.67 14.37 4.45
C TRP A 108 0.72 15.19 3.16
N PHE A 109 -0.46 15.49 2.61
CA PHE A 109 -0.63 16.35 1.44
C PHE A 109 -1.60 17.47 1.80
N GLY A 110 -1.07 18.54 2.39
CA GLY A 110 -1.90 19.60 2.91
C GLY A 110 -2.81 19.10 4.04
N ARG A 111 -4.11 19.03 3.79
CA ARG A 111 -5.13 18.57 4.76
C ARG A 111 -5.42 17.08 4.68
N TYR A 112 -4.83 16.44 3.71
CA TYR A 112 -5.06 15.03 3.48
C TYR A 112 -3.92 14.24 4.08
N SER A 113 -4.26 13.15 4.74
CA SER A 113 -3.26 12.18 5.16
C SER A 113 -3.59 10.82 4.55
N TYR A 114 -2.55 10.13 4.14
CA TYR A 114 -2.65 8.78 3.61
C TYR A 114 -1.70 7.90 4.38
N SER A 115 -2.20 6.78 4.87
CA SER A 115 -1.36 5.82 5.55
C SER A 115 -1.58 4.43 4.99
N PHE A 116 -0.56 3.62 5.06
CA PHE A 116 -0.69 2.20 4.76
C PHE A 116 0.08 1.37 5.77
N THR A 117 -0.38 0.15 5.93
CA THR A 117 0.34 -0.90 6.63
C THR A 117 0.36 -2.12 5.73
N LEU A 118 1.55 -2.55 5.36
CA LEU A 118 1.75 -3.76 4.56
C LEU A 118 2.33 -4.84 5.46
N THR A 119 1.67 -5.98 5.49
CA THR A 119 2.05 -7.11 6.37
C THR A 119 2.22 -8.37 5.55
N LEU A 120 3.28 -9.12 5.83
CA LEU A 120 3.49 -10.47 5.31
C LEU A 120 2.92 -11.44 6.32
N GLU A 121 1.86 -12.16 5.95
CA GLU A 121 1.16 -13.09 6.83
C GLU A 121 1.20 -14.51 6.26
N LYS A 122 1.20 -15.50 7.15
CA LYS A 122 0.99 -16.89 6.73
C LYS A 122 -0.44 -17.07 6.24
N ARG A 123 -0.57 -17.85 5.20
CA ARG A 123 -1.86 -18.21 4.63
C ARG A 123 -2.65 -19.10 5.59
#